data_06ebf569e5708882a09b0d44784caa3d
#
_entry.id   06ebf569e5708882a09b0d44784caa3d
#
_cell.length_a   1.000
_cell.length_b   1.000
_cell.length_c   1.000
_cell.angle_alpha   90.00
_cell.angle_beta   90.00
_cell.angle_gamma   90.00
#
_symmetry.space_group_name_H-M   'P 1'
#
loop_
_entity.id
_entity.type
_entity.pdbx_description
1 polymer ?
#
loop_
_entity_poly.entity_id
_entity_poly.type
_entity_poly.pdbx_seq_one_letter_code
_entity_poly.pdbx_strand_id
1 'polypeptide(L)'
;MATEDRGEPESRWLTAKQQRAWRELTTVMTQLPVVLEAQLKRDAGLSYLEYYVMAALSERPDHAMRLSDLARFTNSELSRLSHLIGRLEQRGFVRRMIDCTDGRYTKAVLTGAGYTHLAEAAPAHVAEVKEFVFGVLSDADVEALRRCAEKISQRLGHKADGQTSRTGIDRA
;
A
#
# COMPACT_ATOMS: atom_id res chain seq x y z
N MET A 1 -15.75 -50.33 -19.56
CA MET A 1 -15.68 -50.12 -18.10
C MET A 1 -14.87 -48.84 -17.94
N ALA A 2 -15.56 -47.69 -17.83
CA ALA A 2 -14.97 -46.38 -17.76
C ALA A 2 -14.52 -46.15 -16.31
N THR A 3 -13.22 -45.94 -16.10
CA THR A 3 -12.64 -45.50 -14.84
C THR A 3 -13.00 -44.01 -14.69
N GLU A 4 -13.93 -43.72 -13.78
CA GLU A 4 -14.22 -42.37 -13.31
C GLU A 4 -12.93 -41.79 -12.69
N ASP A 5 -12.41 -40.75 -13.30
CA ASP A 5 -11.40 -39.85 -12.75
C ASP A 5 -12.04 -39.14 -11.56
N ARG A 6 -11.86 -39.70 -10.36
CA ARG A 6 -12.18 -39.03 -9.10
C ARG A 6 -11.09 -37.99 -8.88
N GLY A 7 -11.39 -36.74 -9.26
CA GLY A 7 -10.56 -35.59 -8.93
C GLY A 7 -10.14 -35.66 -7.46
N GLU A 8 -8.84 -35.63 -7.22
CA GLU A 8 -8.27 -35.59 -5.88
C GLU A 8 -8.91 -34.42 -5.10
N PRO A 9 -9.35 -34.64 -3.85
CA PRO A 9 -9.90 -33.56 -3.04
C PRO A 9 -8.84 -32.46 -2.96
N GLU A 10 -9.20 -31.22 -3.31
CA GLU A 10 -8.33 -30.04 -3.14
C GLU A 10 -7.68 -30.11 -1.76
N SER A 11 -6.35 -30.23 -1.73
CA SER A 11 -5.61 -30.40 -0.49
C SER A 11 -5.95 -29.24 0.46
N ARG A 12 -6.52 -29.56 1.61
CA ARG A 12 -6.84 -28.60 2.68
C ARG A 12 -5.59 -27.84 3.16
N TRP A 13 -4.43 -28.28 2.78
CA TRP A 13 -3.13 -27.79 3.22
C TRP A 13 -2.28 -27.33 2.04
N LEU A 14 -1.39 -26.38 2.28
CA LEU A 14 -0.40 -25.96 1.31
C LEU A 14 0.54 -27.11 0.98
N THR A 15 0.90 -27.28 -0.28
CA THR A 15 2.00 -28.18 -0.68
C THR A 15 3.33 -27.70 -0.08
N ALA A 16 4.32 -28.58 0.00
CA ALA A 16 5.66 -28.24 0.51
C ALA A 16 6.32 -27.07 -0.24
N LYS A 17 6.09 -26.97 -1.56
CA LYS A 17 6.55 -25.83 -2.38
C LYS A 17 5.85 -24.53 -1.99
N GLN A 18 4.53 -24.56 -1.82
CA GLN A 18 3.74 -23.40 -1.41
C GLN A 18 4.08 -22.97 0.02
N GLN A 19 4.31 -23.91 0.94
CA GLN A 19 4.71 -23.59 2.32
C GLN A 19 6.06 -22.87 2.37
N ARG A 20 7.04 -23.28 1.56
CA ARG A 20 8.34 -22.60 1.48
C ARG A 20 8.15 -21.18 0.96
N ALA A 21 7.46 -21.00 -0.17
CA ALA A 21 7.20 -19.69 -0.76
C ALA A 21 6.42 -18.77 0.19
N TRP A 22 5.41 -19.30 0.90
CA TRP A 22 4.63 -18.55 1.87
C TRP A 22 5.46 -18.06 3.06
N ARG A 23 6.37 -18.91 3.56
CA ARG A 23 7.26 -18.57 4.67
C ARG A 23 8.20 -17.41 4.31
N GLU A 24 8.83 -17.48 3.13
CA GLU A 24 9.71 -16.42 2.64
C GLU A 24 8.94 -15.11 2.41
N LEU A 25 7.77 -15.19 1.78
CA LEU A 25 6.90 -14.02 1.59
C LEU A 25 6.51 -13.39 2.92
N THR A 26 6.14 -14.20 3.92
CA THR A 26 5.78 -13.72 5.26
C THR A 26 6.96 -13.03 5.94
N THR A 27 8.17 -13.58 5.80
CA THR A 27 9.40 -12.97 6.33
C THR A 27 9.63 -11.59 5.70
N VAL A 28 9.52 -11.47 4.38
CA VAL A 28 9.66 -10.18 3.69
C VAL A 28 8.57 -9.19 4.16
N MET A 29 7.31 -9.61 4.22
CA MET A 29 6.19 -8.75 4.66
C MET A 29 6.34 -8.25 6.10
N THR A 30 7.02 -8.98 6.96
CA THR A 30 7.22 -8.58 8.37
C THR A 30 8.48 -7.76 8.58
N GLN A 31 9.57 -8.06 7.90
CA GLN A 31 10.88 -7.43 8.14
C GLN A 31 11.08 -6.17 7.30
N LEU A 32 10.74 -6.18 6.01
CA LEU A 32 10.99 -5.05 5.11
C LEU A 32 10.32 -3.75 5.58
N PRO A 33 9.05 -3.72 6.02
CA PRO A 33 8.45 -2.50 6.54
C PRO A 33 9.18 -1.93 7.77
N VAL A 34 9.74 -2.78 8.63
CA VAL A 34 10.48 -2.35 9.84
C VAL A 34 11.77 -1.62 9.46
N VAL A 35 12.51 -2.15 8.48
CA VAL A 35 13.75 -1.53 8.00
C VAL A 35 13.48 -0.20 7.34
N LEU A 36 12.50 -0.14 6.41
CA LEU A 36 12.12 1.08 5.72
C LEU A 36 11.54 2.15 6.67
N GLU A 37 10.76 1.74 7.67
CA GLU A 37 10.26 2.64 8.73
C GLU A 37 11.41 3.25 9.54
N ALA A 38 12.40 2.44 9.91
CA ALA A 38 13.56 2.90 10.69
C ALA A 38 14.40 3.93 9.90
N GLN A 39 14.62 3.68 8.61
CA GLN A 39 15.33 4.62 7.74
C GLN A 39 14.56 5.94 7.60
N LEU A 40 13.28 5.91 7.25
CA LEU A 40 12.46 7.10 7.05
C LEU A 40 12.34 7.95 8.33
N LYS A 41 12.22 7.31 9.49
CA LYS A 41 12.21 8.02 10.77
C LYS A 41 13.52 8.71 11.07
N ARG A 42 14.64 8.03 10.84
CA ARG A 42 15.99 8.56 11.10
C ARG A 42 16.31 9.73 10.18
N ASP A 43 16.03 9.61 8.88
CA ASP A 43 16.53 10.52 7.87
C ASP A 43 15.54 11.65 7.52
N ALA A 44 14.24 11.39 7.64
CA ALA A 44 13.19 12.33 7.24
C ALA A 44 12.17 12.64 8.36
N GLY A 45 12.24 11.95 9.51
CA GLY A 45 11.24 12.08 10.57
C GLY A 45 9.84 11.67 10.14
N LEU A 46 9.71 10.80 9.12
CA LEU A 46 8.46 10.28 8.59
C LEU A 46 8.26 8.82 9.00
N SER A 47 7.03 8.43 9.31
CA SER A 47 6.68 7.01 9.29
C SER A 47 6.57 6.51 7.85
N TYR A 48 6.71 5.20 7.64
CA TYR A 48 6.53 4.58 6.33
C TYR A 48 5.18 4.94 5.70
N LEU A 49 4.11 4.93 6.49
CA LEU A 49 2.77 5.27 6.00
C LEU A 49 2.64 6.77 5.66
N GLU A 50 3.28 7.68 6.41
CA GLU A 50 3.32 9.11 6.09
C GLU A 50 4.04 9.36 4.76
N TYR A 51 5.21 8.74 4.57
CA TYR A 51 5.95 8.80 3.31
C TYR A 51 5.10 8.26 2.14
N TYR A 52 4.48 7.09 2.31
CA TYR A 52 3.66 6.43 1.29
C TYR A 52 2.44 7.27 0.88
N VAL A 53 1.78 7.91 1.84
CA VAL A 53 0.69 8.86 1.60
C VAL A 53 1.17 10.09 0.82
N MET A 54 2.29 10.69 1.22
CA MET A 54 2.85 11.87 0.52
C MET A 54 3.29 11.50 -0.90
N ALA A 55 3.91 10.34 -1.10
CA ALA A 55 4.29 9.82 -2.41
C ALA A 55 3.06 9.62 -3.32
N ALA A 56 2.00 8.99 -2.81
CA ALA A 56 0.76 8.80 -3.55
C ALA A 56 0.09 10.12 -3.96
N LEU A 57 0.16 11.15 -3.11
CA LEU A 57 -0.32 12.49 -3.46
C LEU A 57 0.57 13.15 -4.53
N SER A 58 1.89 12.99 -4.45
CA SER A 58 2.82 13.60 -5.39
C SER A 58 2.68 13.09 -6.82
N GLU A 59 2.23 11.85 -7.00
CA GLU A 59 1.99 11.22 -8.31
C GLU A 59 0.72 11.73 -9.00
N ARG A 60 -0.15 12.48 -8.31
CA ARG A 60 -1.37 13.04 -8.90
C ARG A 60 -1.09 14.38 -9.57
N PRO A 61 -1.73 14.67 -10.72
CA PRO A 61 -1.52 15.96 -11.42
C PRO A 61 -1.83 17.19 -10.56
N ASP A 62 -2.82 17.09 -9.67
CA ASP A 62 -3.25 18.14 -8.74
C ASP A 62 -2.69 17.96 -7.33
N HIS A 63 -1.81 16.98 -7.14
CA HIS A 63 -1.25 16.56 -5.84
C HIS A 63 -2.31 16.32 -4.77
N ALA A 64 -3.51 15.86 -5.15
CA ALA A 64 -4.66 15.75 -4.27
C ALA A 64 -5.38 14.40 -4.43
N MET A 65 -5.93 13.89 -3.31
CA MET A 65 -6.83 12.73 -3.29
C MET A 65 -7.92 12.95 -2.24
N ARG A 66 -9.12 12.39 -2.49
CA ARG A 66 -10.15 12.28 -1.45
C ARG A 66 -9.66 11.42 -0.31
N LEU A 67 -10.02 11.77 0.93
CA LEU A 67 -9.61 10.98 2.10
C LEU A 67 -10.11 9.52 2.03
N SER A 68 -11.31 9.30 1.49
CA SER A 68 -11.86 7.96 1.27
C SER A 68 -11.01 7.12 0.30
N ASP A 69 -10.55 7.75 -0.80
CA ASP A 69 -9.73 7.06 -1.81
C ASP A 69 -8.32 6.76 -1.28
N LEU A 70 -7.78 7.70 -0.51
CA LEU A 70 -6.49 7.55 0.15
C LEU A 70 -6.54 6.47 1.24
N ALA A 71 -7.64 6.37 1.99
CA ALA A 71 -7.88 5.32 2.98
C ALA A 71 -7.93 3.93 2.31
N ARG A 72 -8.63 3.83 1.17
CA ARG A 72 -8.67 2.60 0.36
C ARG A 72 -7.30 2.25 -0.21
N PHE A 73 -6.59 3.24 -0.76
CA PHE A 73 -5.24 3.07 -1.30
C PHE A 73 -4.24 2.55 -0.26
N THR A 74 -4.33 3.07 0.97
CA THR A 74 -3.43 2.66 2.08
C THR A 74 -3.95 1.46 2.88
N ASN A 75 -5.11 0.90 2.50
CA ASN A 75 -5.81 -0.14 3.26
C ASN A 75 -5.96 0.23 4.75
N SER A 76 -6.32 1.48 5.02
CA SER A 76 -6.46 2.04 6.36
C SER A 76 -7.90 2.41 6.66
N GLU A 77 -8.29 2.29 7.93
CA GLU A 77 -9.52 2.91 8.43
C GLU A 77 -9.50 4.43 8.20
N LEU A 78 -10.64 5.01 7.77
CA LEU A 78 -10.76 6.44 7.48
C LEU A 78 -10.39 7.32 8.68
N SER A 79 -10.76 6.89 9.91
CA SER A 79 -10.41 7.57 11.16
C SER A 79 -8.90 7.60 11.38
N ARG A 80 -8.22 6.46 11.21
CA ARG A 80 -6.76 6.34 11.34
C ARG A 80 -6.03 7.21 10.31
N LEU A 81 -6.50 7.17 9.05
CA LEU A 81 -5.96 8.03 8.01
C LEU A 81 -6.18 9.51 8.33
N SER A 82 -7.37 9.89 8.79
CA SER A 82 -7.66 11.28 9.18
C SER A 82 -6.71 11.79 10.27
N HIS A 83 -6.38 10.97 11.26
CA HIS A 83 -5.36 11.31 12.28
C HIS A 83 -3.96 11.48 11.68
N LEU A 84 -3.57 10.59 10.74
CA LEU A 84 -2.30 10.71 10.04
C LEU A 84 -2.22 12.02 9.24
N ILE A 85 -3.26 12.33 8.46
CA ILE A 85 -3.35 13.59 7.71
C ILE A 85 -3.31 14.80 8.64
N GLY A 86 -3.94 14.73 9.83
CA GLY A 86 -3.86 15.78 10.85
C GLY A 86 -2.43 16.04 11.32
N ARG A 87 -1.61 15.00 11.52
CA ARG A 87 -0.20 15.16 11.87
C ARG A 87 0.62 15.78 10.74
N LEU A 88 0.41 15.34 9.49
CA LEU A 88 1.07 15.94 8.33
C LEU A 88 0.66 17.40 8.11
N GLU A 89 -0.60 17.74 8.40
CA GLU A 89 -1.13 19.09 8.32
C GLU A 89 -0.52 20.02 9.39
N GLN A 90 -0.36 19.54 10.63
CA GLN A 90 0.36 20.27 11.69
C GLN A 90 1.82 20.56 11.34
N ARG A 91 2.45 19.69 10.53
CA ARG A 91 3.81 19.87 9.99
C ARG A 91 3.86 20.74 8.73
N GLY A 92 2.70 21.13 8.20
CA GLY A 92 2.59 21.93 6.98
C GLY A 92 2.84 21.15 5.68
N PHE A 93 2.92 19.82 5.71
CA PHE A 93 3.23 18.99 4.54
C PHE A 93 1.99 18.66 3.70
N VAL A 94 0.84 18.63 4.32
CA VAL A 94 -0.46 18.38 3.69
C VAL A 94 -1.44 19.43 4.19
N ARG A 95 -2.45 19.74 3.40
CA ARG A 95 -3.62 20.54 3.83
C ARG A 95 -4.90 19.83 3.45
N ARG A 96 -5.96 20.04 4.23
CA ARG A 96 -7.30 19.59 3.87
C ARG A 96 -8.01 20.66 3.04
N MET A 97 -8.77 20.20 2.05
CA MET A 97 -9.64 21.03 1.24
C MET A 97 -11.00 20.35 1.05
N ILE A 98 -12.07 21.13 1.03
CA ILE A 98 -13.36 20.62 0.59
C ILE A 98 -13.28 20.36 -0.91
N ASP A 99 -13.82 19.22 -1.37
CA ASP A 99 -13.86 18.90 -2.79
C ASP A 99 -14.80 19.89 -3.50
N CYS A 100 -14.28 20.66 -4.45
CA CYS A 100 -15.05 21.64 -5.19
C CYS A 100 -16.14 21.03 -6.08
N THR A 101 -16.05 19.75 -6.41
CA THR A 101 -17.05 19.03 -7.22
C THR A 101 -18.16 18.42 -6.38
N ASP A 102 -17.89 18.11 -5.10
CA ASP A 102 -18.89 17.61 -4.15
C ASP A 102 -18.43 17.98 -2.72
N GLY A 103 -19.04 19.02 -2.17
CA GLY A 103 -18.71 19.57 -0.84
C GLY A 103 -18.87 18.63 0.35
N ARG A 104 -19.42 17.43 0.14
CA ARG A 104 -19.50 16.38 1.17
C ARG A 104 -18.17 15.66 1.39
N TYR A 105 -17.22 15.80 0.46
CA TYR A 105 -15.93 15.13 0.52
C TYR A 105 -14.80 16.09 0.88
N THR A 106 -13.85 15.58 1.64
CA THR A 106 -12.60 16.27 1.97
C THR A 106 -11.46 15.61 1.18
N LYS A 107 -10.62 16.45 0.57
CA LYS A 107 -9.36 16.05 -0.07
C LYS A 107 -8.17 16.36 0.83
N ALA A 108 -7.15 15.50 0.79
CA ALA A 108 -5.80 15.81 1.23
C ALA A 108 -5.02 16.34 0.00
N VAL A 109 -4.31 17.43 0.20
CA VAL A 109 -3.49 18.08 -0.84
C VAL A 109 -2.06 18.21 -0.33
N LEU A 110 -1.08 17.69 -1.07
CA LEU A 110 0.34 17.87 -0.75
C LEU A 110 0.71 19.33 -0.97
N THR A 111 1.36 19.95 -0.01
CA THR A 111 1.85 21.34 -0.12
C THR A 111 3.20 21.38 -0.83
N GLY A 112 3.63 22.59 -1.25
CA GLY A 112 4.99 22.78 -1.77
C GLY A 112 6.06 22.35 -0.75
N ALA A 113 5.87 22.66 0.54
CA ALA A 113 6.77 22.23 1.60
C ALA A 113 6.78 20.71 1.75
N GLY A 114 5.61 20.05 1.66
CA GLY A 114 5.51 18.61 1.67
C GLY A 114 6.19 17.96 0.47
N TYR A 115 6.04 18.52 -0.72
CA TYR A 115 6.71 18.03 -1.92
C TYR A 115 8.24 18.14 -1.81
N THR A 116 8.75 19.28 -1.35
CA THR A 116 10.19 19.48 -1.12
C THR A 116 10.74 18.47 -0.13
N HIS A 117 10.07 18.30 1.01
CA HIS A 117 10.49 17.34 2.04
C HIS A 117 10.48 15.89 1.54
N LEU A 118 9.46 15.51 0.75
CA LEU A 118 9.39 14.20 0.09
C LEU A 118 10.55 14.00 -0.90
N ALA A 119 10.83 15.01 -1.73
CA ALA A 119 11.92 14.97 -2.71
C ALA A 119 13.30 14.83 -2.05
N GLU A 120 13.51 15.47 -0.89
CA GLU A 120 14.73 15.36 -0.09
C GLU A 120 14.87 13.96 0.54
N ALA A 121 13.77 13.36 0.98
CA ALA A 121 13.75 12.03 1.59
C ALA A 121 13.92 10.88 0.56
N ALA A 122 13.47 11.08 -0.67
CA ALA A 122 13.36 10.04 -1.68
C ALA A 122 14.70 9.37 -2.03
N PRO A 123 15.85 10.07 -2.21
CA PRO A 123 17.11 9.42 -2.58
C PRO A 123 17.58 8.38 -1.55
N ALA A 124 17.52 8.70 -0.26
CA ALA A 124 17.90 7.78 0.82
C ALA A 124 16.95 6.59 0.89
N HIS A 125 15.64 6.83 0.74
CA HIS A 125 14.65 5.76 0.72
C HIS A 125 14.84 4.83 -0.49
N VAL A 126 15.10 5.37 -1.68
CA VAL A 126 15.38 4.57 -2.88
C VAL A 126 16.66 3.75 -2.72
N ALA A 127 17.70 4.30 -2.07
CA ALA A 127 18.93 3.56 -1.79
C ALA A 127 18.65 2.35 -0.89
N GLU A 128 17.87 2.52 0.18
CA GLU A 128 17.47 1.44 1.09
C GLU A 128 16.63 0.36 0.36
N VAL A 129 15.67 0.78 -0.47
CA VAL A 129 14.88 -0.16 -1.30
C VAL A 129 15.78 -0.93 -2.28
N LYS A 130 16.77 -0.26 -2.90
CA LYS A 130 17.74 -0.93 -3.77
C LYS A 130 18.59 -1.94 -3.00
N GLU A 131 19.07 -1.58 -1.81
CA GLU A 131 19.90 -2.44 -1.00
C GLU A 131 19.17 -3.73 -0.60
N PHE A 132 17.96 -3.62 -0.05
CA PHE A 132 17.27 -4.77 0.53
C PHE A 132 16.40 -5.55 -0.47
N VAL A 133 16.03 -4.96 -1.61
CA VAL A 133 15.14 -5.60 -2.57
C VAL A 133 15.80 -5.77 -3.93
N PHE A 134 16.10 -4.68 -4.63
CA PHE A 134 16.51 -4.80 -6.04
C PHE A 134 17.97 -5.15 -6.23
N GLY A 135 18.85 -4.85 -5.28
CA GLY A 135 20.28 -5.16 -5.37
C GLY A 135 20.62 -6.66 -5.26
N VAL A 136 19.68 -7.47 -4.79
CA VAL A 136 19.83 -8.94 -4.68
C VAL A 136 19.08 -9.71 -5.77
N LEU A 137 18.41 -9.02 -6.70
CA LEU A 137 17.59 -9.60 -7.75
C LEU A 137 18.19 -9.35 -9.12
N SER A 138 18.13 -10.35 -9.99
CA SER A 138 18.38 -10.17 -11.42
C SER A 138 17.16 -9.50 -12.10
N ASP A 139 17.34 -8.96 -13.32
CA ASP A 139 16.24 -8.39 -14.10
C ASP A 139 15.10 -9.39 -14.32
N ALA A 140 15.41 -10.65 -14.49
CA ALA A 140 14.41 -11.72 -14.63
C ALA A 140 13.61 -11.93 -13.33
N ASP A 141 14.27 -11.83 -12.16
CA ASP A 141 13.62 -11.93 -10.86
C ASP A 141 12.72 -10.70 -10.58
N VAL A 142 13.17 -9.51 -10.94
CA VAL A 142 12.37 -8.28 -10.84
C VAL A 142 11.08 -8.40 -11.64
N GLU A 143 11.16 -8.89 -12.89
CA GLU A 143 9.97 -9.09 -13.72
C GLU A 143 9.07 -10.22 -13.18
N ALA A 144 9.65 -11.29 -12.61
CA ALA A 144 8.89 -12.34 -11.96
C ALA A 144 8.16 -11.81 -10.70
N LEU A 145 8.84 -11.03 -9.87
CA LEU A 145 8.29 -10.38 -8.69
C LEU A 145 7.11 -9.46 -9.08
N ARG A 146 7.29 -8.59 -10.10
CA ARG A 146 6.25 -7.72 -10.61
C ARG A 146 4.98 -8.51 -10.99
N ARG A 147 5.14 -9.56 -11.80
CA ARG A 147 4.01 -10.42 -12.23
C ARG A 147 3.30 -11.12 -11.08
N CYS A 148 4.08 -11.64 -10.11
CA CYS A 148 3.51 -12.32 -8.95
C CYS A 148 2.76 -11.33 -8.04
N ALA A 149 3.38 -10.20 -7.73
CA ALA A 149 2.78 -9.16 -6.89
C ALA A 149 1.51 -8.59 -7.53
N GLU A 150 1.51 -8.36 -8.85
CA GLU A 150 0.34 -7.88 -9.59
C GLU A 150 -0.86 -8.84 -9.47
N LYS A 151 -0.63 -10.15 -9.69
CA LYS A 151 -1.70 -11.17 -9.54
C LYS A 151 -2.26 -11.22 -8.13
N ILE A 152 -1.40 -11.13 -7.11
CA ILE A 152 -1.83 -11.15 -5.70
C ILE A 152 -2.61 -9.88 -5.37
N SER A 153 -2.12 -8.70 -5.74
CA SER A 153 -2.75 -7.43 -5.45
C SER A 153 -4.12 -7.28 -6.13
N GLN A 154 -4.24 -7.72 -7.39
CA GLN A 154 -5.53 -7.78 -8.08
C GLN A 154 -6.55 -8.63 -7.33
N ARG A 155 -6.13 -9.81 -6.84
CA ARG A 155 -7.02 -10.68 -6.06
C ARG A 155 -7.42 -10.08 -4.73
N LEU A 156 -6.53 -9.34 -4.07
CA LEU A 156 -6.80 -8.63 -2.83
C LEU A 156 -7.76 -7.46 -3.05
N GLY A 157 -7.57 -6.68 -4.12
CA GLY A 157 -8.44 -5.57 -4.49
C GLY A 157 -9.88 -6.02 -4.75
N HIS A 158 -10.10 -7.07 -5.52
CA HIS A 158 -11.44 -7.64 -5.78
C HIS A 158 -12.15 -8.10 -4.49
N LYS A 159 -11.41 -8.59 -3.48
CA LYS A 159 -11.99 -9.00 -2.20
C LYS A 159 -12.40 -7.80 -1.35
N ALA A 160 -11.63 -6.74 -1.37
CA ALA A 160 -11.93 -5.50 -0.65
C ALA A 160 -13.21 -4.83 -1.21
N ASP A 161 -13.35 -4.74 -2.53
CA ASP A 161 -14.53 -4.17 -3.19
C ASP A 161 -15.80 -5.02 -2.96
N GLY A 162 -15.67 -6.35 -2.93
CA GLY A 162 -16.79 -7.27 -2.64
C GLY A 162 -17.26 -7.24 -1.18
N GLN A 163 -16.42 -6.82 -0.24
CA GLN A 163 -16.78 -6.68 1.17
C GLN A 163 -17.52 -5.37 1.47
N THR A 164 -17.20 -4.29 0.77
CA THR A 164 -17.91 -3.01 0.85
C THR A 164 -19.34 -3.10 0.31
N SER A 165 -19.57 -3.97 -0.69
CA SER A 165 -20.92 -4.19 -1.26
C SER A 165 -21.85 -5.02 -0.36
N ARG A 166 -21.33 -5.76 0.64
CA ARG A 166 -22.14 -6.59 1.54
C ARG A 166 -22.61 -5.87 2.81
N THR A 167 -22.11 -4.70 3.11
CA THR A 167 -22.50 -3.94 4.31
C THR A 167 -23.63 -2.93 4.05
N GLY A 168 -24.18 -2.89 2.86
CA GLY A 168 -25.17 -1.90 2.39
C GLY A 168 -26.60 -2.40 2.22
N ILE A 169 -27.00 -3.59 2.76
CA ILE A 169 -28.39 -4.04 2.69
C ILE A 169 -28.74 -4.68 4.05
N ASP A 170 -29.30 -3.92 4.95
CA ASP A 170 -30.44 -4.22 5.80
C ASP A 170 -30.66 -3.11 6.83
N ARG A 171 -31.50 -2.16 6.49
CA ARG A 171 -32.38 -1.41 7.40
C ARG A 171 -33.50 -0.80 6.56
N ALA A 172 -34.54 -1.61 6.37
CA ALA A 172 -35.89 -1.13 6.17
C ALA A 172 -36.52 -0.81 7.52
#